data_85d515033f61b287ee573e90127104a7
#
_entry.id   85d515033f61b287ee573e90127104a7
#
_cell.length_a   1.000
_cell.length_b   1.000
_cell.length_c   1.000
_cell.angle_alpha   90.00
_cell.angle_beta   90.00
_cell.angle_gamma   90.00
#
_symmetry.space_group_name_H-M   'P 1'
#
loop_
_entity.id
_entity.type
_entity.pdbx_description
1 polymer ?
#
loop_
_entity_poly.entity_id
_entity_poly.type
_entity_poly.pdbx_seq_one_letter_code
_entity_poly.pdbx_strand_id
1 'polypeptide(L)'
;MNFTYILIAIVVIGVAILLLTLQKRKAEQKKEEKHLEELPKAELLKPHHAEEEKAPAPARAPKVEEVKISFTERLKTGLSRSRQEVWGKLTGLFSGGLDEEKMESLEELLYGADIGTATVSELMTQVHKKAKEGNLTEDSFKQFLFDFLKAKMNPIQEKVDHSLYEFNVSDTGKTKVIMIVGVNGAGKTTTIGKLATKLRTQGASVVVGACDTFRAAAVDQLQVWCDRAGATMIRAKEGSNPSGVGYDALQAALNQKADYCILDTAGRLHTKENLMEELAKSKNVLKKLDPTAPHQILLVIDAITGQNALRQAEEFHKTLDLTGLIFTKCDGSSKAGSAVSIVEQLKLPIAYIGVGETAADLDVFKVDDYLKALLGME
;
A
#
# COMPACT_ATOMS: atom_id res chain seq x y z
N MET A 1 -7.53 -32.13 55.74
CA MET A 1 -7.77 -30.68 55.51
C MET A 1 -8.53 -30.59 54.19
N ASN A 2 -9.81 -30.17 54.24
CA ASN A 2 -10.75 -30.32 53.10
C ASN A 2 -10.37 -29.42 51.92
N PHE A 3 -10.27 -29.98 50.71
CA PHE A 3 -10.00 -29.31 49.43
C PHE A 3 -10.85 -28.04 49.23
N THR A 4 -12.06 -28.04 49.74
CA THR A 4 -12.99 -26.90 49.77
C THR A 4 -12.45 -25.66 50.47
N TYR A 5 -11.76 -25.82 51.60
CA TYR A 5 -11.17 -24.66 52.31
C TYR A 5 -10.01 -24.01 51.60
N ILE A 6 -9.22 -24.83 50.84
CA ILE A 6 -8.14 -24.30 50.03
C ILE A 6 -8.67 -23.50 48.85
N LEU A 7 -9.74 -23.99 48.22
CA LEU A 7 -10.39 -23.29 47.10
C LEU A 7 -10.98 -21.94 47.53
N ILE A 8 -11.65 -21.92 48.70
CA ILE A 8 -12.21 -20.69 49.25
C ILE A 8 -11.11 -19.69 49.59
N ALA A 9 -10.00 -20.14 50.14
CA ALA A 9 -8.84 -19.26 50.46
C ALA A 9 -8.24 -18.63 49.21
N ILE A 10 -8.11 -19.38 48.09
CA ILE A 10 -7.60 -18.88 46.81
C ILE A 10 -8.53 -17.81 46.23
N VAL A 11 -9.85 -18.04 46.27
CA VAL A 11 -10.84 -17.06 45.80
C VAL A 11 -10.81 -15.76 46.63
N VAL A 12 -10.74 -15.89 47.97
CA VAL A 12 -10.66 -14.71 48.85
C VAL A 12 -9.38 -13.90 48.59
N ILE A 13 -8.23 -14.56 48.41
CA ILE A 13 -6.97 -13.89 48.09
C ILE A 13 -7.06 -13.21 46.71
N GLY A 14 -7.65 -13.88 45.72
CA GLY A 14 -7.86 -13.30 44.38
C GLY A 14 -8.73 -12.04 44.40
N VAL A 15 -9.83 -12.06 45.16
CA VAL A 15 -10.70 -10.89 45.32
C VAL A 15 -9.97 -9.77 46.07
N ALA A 16 -9.19 -10.08 47.11
CA ALA A 16 -8.41 -9.09 47.84
C ALA A 16 -7.36 -8.39 46.95
N ILE A 17 -6.64 -9.16 46.11
CA ILE A 17 -5.67 -8.61 45.13
C ILE A 17 -6.38 -7.72 44.11
N LEU A 18 -7.57 -8.13 43.62
CA LEU A 18 -8.36 -7.33 42.68
C LEU A 18 -8.82 -6.02 43.30
N LEU A 19 -9.25 -6.03 44.53
CA LEU A 19 -9.70 -4.82 45.25
C LEU A 19 -8.51 -3.86 45.50
N LEU A 20 -7.34 -4.38 45.86
CA LEU A 20 -6.14 -3.58 46.03
C LEU A 20 -5.67 -2.92 44.73
N THR A 21 -5.75 -3.65 43.61
CA THR A 21 -5.38 -3.10 42.27
C THR A 21 -6.36 -2.02 41.83
N LEU A 22 -7.66 -2.18 42.09
CA LEU A 22 -8.68 -1.17 41.80
C LEU A 22 -8.50 0.08 42.66
N GLN A 23 -8.15 -0.07 43.95
CA GLN A 23 -7.85 1.07 44.85
C GLN A 23 -6.62 1.84 44.39
N LYS A 24 -5.57 1.11 43.94
CA LYS A 24 -4.34 1.74 43.43
C LYS A 24 -4.60 2.55 42.14
N ARG A 25 -5.41 2.02 41.21
CA ARG A 25 -5.82 2.74 40.00
C ARG A 25 -6.65 4.00 40.31
N LYS A 26 -7.58 3.92 41.26
CA LYS A 26 -8.35 5.12 41.71
C LYS A 26 -7.46 6.17 42.35
N ALA A 27 -6.43 5.77 43.09
CA ALA A 27 -5.50 6.71 43.71
C ALA A 27 -4.58 7.39 42.65
N GLU A 28 -4.17 6.66 41.62
CA GLU A 28 -3.42 7.21 40.49
C GLU A 28 -4.26 8.20 39.67
N GLN A 29 -5.49 7.86 39.33
CA GLN A 29 -6.40 8.78 38.63
C GLN A 29 -6.64 10.06 39.43
N LYS A 30 -6.81 9.97 40.73
CA LYS A 30 -7.01 11.16 41.60
C LYS A 30 -5.75 12.01 41.74
N LYS A 31 -4.55 11.44 41.52
CA LYS A 31 -3.29 12.19 41.45
C LYS A 31 -3.15 12.92 40.11
N GLU A 32 -3.55 12.29 39.00
CA GLU A 32 -3.57 12.92 37.67
C GLU A 32 -4.56 14.08 37.60
N GLU A 33 -5.79 13.91 38.14
CA GLU A 33 -6.79 14.99 38.21
C GLU A 33 -6.28 16.19 39.02
N LYS A 34 -5.61 15.93 40.16
CA LYS A 34 -5.03 17.00 40.99
C LYS A 34 -3.86 17.74 40.29
N HIS A 35 -3.07 17.01 39.50
CA HIS A 35 -1.98 17.62 38.73
C HIS A 35 -2.50 18.48 37.55
N LEU A 36 -3.65 18.13 36.97
CA LEU A 36 -4.33 18.92 35.96
C LEU A 36 -4.98 20.20 36.50
N GLU A 37 -5.41 20.20 37.78
CA GLU A 37 -5.99 21.39 38.46
C GLU A 37 -4.90 22.40 38.90
N GLU A 38 -3.66 21.95 39.10
CA GLU A 38 -2.54 22.80 39.54
C GLU A 38 -1.76 23.48 38.39
N LEU A 39 -2.18 23.30 37.14
CA LEU A 39 -1.59 24.03 36.02
C LEU A 39 -2.08 25.50 36.05
N PRO A 40 -1.18 26.50 36.01
CA PRO A 40 -1.54 27.91 36.07
C PRO A 40 -2.47 28.25 34.91
N LYS A 41 -3.65 28.74 35.21
CA LYS A 41 -4.58 29.28 34.21
C LYS A 41 -3.88 30.42 33.47
N ALA A 42 -3.58 30.18 32.21
CA ALA A 42 -3.04 31.18 31.33
C ALA A 42 -4.01 32.38 31.30
N GLU A 43 -3.51 33.54 31.70
CA GLU A 43 -4.21 34.80 31.66
C GLU A 43 -4.73 35.08 30.26
N LEU A 44 -6.03 35.32 30.15
CA LEU A 44 -6.68 35.81 28.96
C LEU A 44 -6.08 37.19 28.59
N LEU A 45 -5.10 37.18 27.69
CA LEU A 45 -4.56 38.38 27.05
C LEU A 45 -5.66 39.01 26.22
N LYS A 46 -6.08 40.23 26.66
CA LYS A 46 -6.91 41.14 25.87
C LYS A 46 -6.20 41.54 24.59
N PRO A 47 -6.91 41.71 23.47
CA PRO A 47 -6.29 42.14 22.23
C PRO A 47 -5.70 43.56 22.36
N HIS A 48 -4.41 43.65 22.37
CA HIS A 48 -3.71 44.95 22.14
C HIS A 48 -3.68 45.18 20.63
N HIS A 49 -4.29 46.29 20.20
CA HIS A 49 -4.01 46.89 18.91
C HIS A 49 -2.55 47.35 18.92
N ALA A 50 -1.69 46.58 18.24
CA ALA A 50 -0.34 47.02 17.88
C ALA A 50 -0.34 47.34 16.38
N GLU A 51 0.13 48.57 16.07
CA GLU A 51 0.35 49.05 14.72
C GLU A 51 1.23 48.09 13.94
N GLU A 52 0.82 47.75 12.71
CA GLU A 52 1.59 46.92 11.77
C GLU A 52 2.88 47.66 11.35
N GLU A 53 3.96 47.40 12.05
CA GLU A 53 5.30 47.67 11.53
C GLU A 53 5.66 46.57 10.51
N LYS A 54 5.69 46.91 9.23
CA LYS A 54 6.02 45.99 8.12
C LYS A 54 7.40 45.40 8.34
N ALA A 55 7.47 44.17 8.83
CA ALA A 55 8.68 43.37 8.82
C ALA A 55 9.16 43.18 7.35
N PRO A 56 10.48 43.30 7.08
CA PRO A 56 11.00 43.07 5.73
C PRO A 56 10.70 41.62 5.31
N ALA A 57 10.21 41.47 4.07
CA ALA A 57 9.91 40.19 3.48
C ALA A 57 11.10 39.24 3.63
N PRO A 58 10.90 37.98 4.07
CA PRO A 58 11.97 37.00 4.16
C PRO A 58 12.59 36.83 2.78
N ALA A 59 13.92 36.98 2.70
CA ALA A 59 14.68 36.77 1.49
C ALA A 59 14.31 35.38 0.91
N ARG A 60 13.87 35.38 -0.36
CA ARG A 60 13.61 34.15 -1.10
C ARG A 60 14.86 33.27 -1.01
N ALA A 61 14.72 32.11 -0.32
CA ALA A 61 15.70 31.05 -0.41
C ALA A 61 15.98 30.79 -1.90
N PRO A 62 17.24 30.54 -2.31
CA PRO A 62 17.56 30.20 -3.68
C PRO A 62 16.69 29.02 -4.10
N LYS A 63 15.96 29.15 -5.21
CA LYS A 63 15.31 28.04 -5.87
C LYS A 63 16.43 27.07 -6.23
N VAL A 64 16.60 26.02 -5.44
CA VAL A 64 17.32 24.83 -5.88
C VAL A 64 16.48 24.33 -7.04
N GLU A 65 17.00 24.34 -8.25
CA GLU A 65 16.40 23.63 -9.39
C GLU A 65 16.35 22.16 -8.98
N GLU A 66 15.15 21.68 -8.60
CA GLU A 66 14.93 20.26 -8.41
C GLU A 66 15.20 19.59 -9.75
N VAL A 67 16.31 18.88 -9.83
CA VAL A 67 16.59 17.97 -10.95
C VAL A 67 15.40 17.00 -11.00
N LYS A 68 14.56 17.14 -12.02
CA LYS A 68 13.39 16.28 -12.21
C LYS A 68 13.87 14.88 -12.61
N ILE A 69 14.18 14.06 -11.60
CA ILE A 69 14.52 12.64 -11.78
C ILE A 69 13.29 11.95 -12.36
N SER A 70 13.45 11.26 -13.50
CA SER A 70 12.37 10.52 -14.15
C SER A 70 11.88 9.37 -13.25
N PHE A 71 10.62 8.93 -13.43
CA PHE A 71 10.13 7.79 -12.66
C PHE A 71 10.92 6.51 -12.95
N THR A 72 11.37 6.29 -14.19
CA THR A 72 12.21 5.16 -14.56
C THR A 72 13.54 5.13 -13.78
N GLU A 73 14.15 6.29 -13.54
CA GLU A 73 15.36 6.36 -12.70
C GLU A 73 15.05 6.10 -11.22
N ARG A 74 13.91 6.60 -10.71
CA ARG A 74 13.42 6.28 -9.35
C ARG A 74 13.16 4.78 -9.20
N LEU A 75 12.56 4.16 -10.20
CA LEU A 75 12.29 2.72 -10.24
C LEU A 75 13.60 1.91 -10.25
N LYS A 76 14.56 2.29 -11.08
CA LYS A 76 15.91 1.66 -11.11
C LYS A 76 16.62 1.77 -9.76
N THR A 77 16.51 2.92 -9.10
CA THR A 77 17.08 3.15 -7.75
C THR A 77 16.33 2.35 -6.70
N GLY A 78 15.01 2.37 -6.71
CA GLY A 78 14.16 1.64 -5.77
C GLY A 78 14.35 0.13 -5.85
N LEU A 79 14.53 -0.42 -7.04
CA LEU A 79 14.77 -1.86 -7.23
C LEU A 79 16.26 -2.26 -7.12
N SER A 80 17.16 -1.32 -6.78
CA SER A 80 18.61 -1.58 -6.71
C SER A 80 18.96 -2.69 -5.72
N ARG A 81 18.27 -2.77 -4.58
CA ARG A 81 18.47 -3.80 -3.57
C ARG A 81 18.10 -5.18 -4.10
N SER A 82 16.91 -5.35 -4.68
CA SER A 82 16.51 -6.61 -5.31
C SER A 82 17.47 -7.01 -6.41
N ARG A 83 17.92 -6.04 -7.22
CA ARG A 83 18.88 -6.29 -8.28
C ARG A 83 20.22 -6.78 -7.76
N GLN A 84 20.77 -6.17 -6.70
CA GLN A 84 22.08 -6.54 -6.15
C GLN A 84 22.04 -7.87 -5.42
N GLU A 85 21.04 -8.10 -4.59
CA GLU A 85 20.93 -9.30 -3.76
C GLU A 85 20.64 -10.57 -4.58
N VAL A 86 19.91 -10.44 -5.67
CA VAL A 86 19.51 -11.55 -6.51
C VAL A 86 20.32 -11.57 -7.81
N TRP A 87 20.14 -10.55 -8.64
CA TRP A 87 20.66 -10.55 -10.02
C TRP A 87 22.15 -10.26 -10.10
N GLY A 88 22.75 -9.58 -9.10
CA GLY A 88 24.18 -9.40 -8.99
C GLY A 88 24.97 -10.71 -8.85
N LYS A 89 24.31 -11.77 -8.34
CA LYS A 89 24.91 -13.10 -8.21
C LYS A 89 24.93 -13.91 -9.51
N LEU A 90 24.21 -13.47 -10.54
CA LEU A 90 24.29 -14.09 -11.87
C LEU A 90 25.65 -13.93 -12.50
N THR A 91 26.34 -12.83 -12.16
CA THR A 91 27.68 -12.55 -12.68
C THR A 91 28.64 -13.68 -12.29
N GLY A 92 29.19 -14.35 -13.28
CA GLY A 92 30.11 -15.46 -13.10
C GLY A 92 29.50 -16.86 -13.22
N LEU A 93 28.18 -17.05 -13.07
CA LEU A 93 27.56 -18.37 -13.27
C LEU A 93 27.75 -18.86 -14.73
N PHE A 94 27.73 -17.94 -15.67
CA PHE A 94 27.84 -18.25 -17.11
C PHE A 94 29.28 -18.37 -17.60
N SER A 95 30.30 -18.09 -16.77
CA SER A 95 31.71 -18.20 -17.14
C SER A 95 32.08 -19.67 -17.31
N GLY A 96 32.51 -20.06 -18.52
CA GLY A 96 32.92 -21.44 -18.82
C GLY A 96 31.79 -22.43 -19.07
N GLY A 97 30.57 -21.95 -19.30
CA GLY A 97 29.36 -22.76 -19.53
C GLY A 97 28.59 -23.08 -18.26
N LEU A 98 27.35 -23.53 -18.44
CA LEU A 98 26.45 -23.96 -17.35
C LEU A 98 26.56 -25.47 -17.18
N ASP A 99 27.33 -25.92 -16.20
CA ASP A 99 27.33 -27.27 -15.69
C ASP A 99 26.14 -27.51 -14.72
N GLU A 100 26.02 -28.72 -14.19
CA GLU A 100 24.90 -29.10 -13.34
C GLU A 100 24.88 -28.32 -12.00
N GLU A 101 26.05 -28.05 -11.40
CA GLU A 101 26.18 -27.27 -10.16
C GLU A 101 25.76 -25.80 -10.36
N LYS A 102 26.14 -25.21 -11.49
CA LYS A 102 25.72 -23.84 -11.84
C LYS A 102 24.25 -23.75 -12.20
N MET A 103 23.67 -24.80 -12.76
CA MET A 103 22.23 -24.88 -13.03
C MET A 103 21.44 -24.93 -11.72
N GLU A 104 21.86 -25.73 -10.74
CA GLU A 104 21.28 -25.73 -9.39
C GLU A 104 21.41 -24.36 -8.72
N SER A 105 22.57 -23.73 -8.79
CA SER A 105 22.81 -22.39 -8.25
C SER A 105 21.92 -21.33 -8.93
N LEU A 106 21.68 -21.45 -10.22
CA LEU A 106 20.77 -20.58 -10.97
C LEU A 106 19.32 -20.77 -10.50
N GLU A 107 18.90 -22.02 -10.32
CA GLU A 107 17.56 -22.35 -9.84
C GLU A 107 17.31 -21.81 -8.42
N GLU A 108 18.25 -22.00 -7.50
CA GLU A 108 18.20 -21.44 -6.14
C GLU A 108 18.09 -19.92 -6.15
N LEU A 109 18.85 -19.26 -7.02
CA LEU A 109 18.83 -17.81 -7.17
C LEU A 109 17.46 -17.32 -7.67
N LEU A 110 16.84 -18.02 -8.60
CA LEU A 110 15.50 -17.70 -9.11
C LEU A 110 14.41 -17.93 -8.05
N TYR A 111 14.52 -18.97 -7.22
CA TYR A 111 13.65 -19.16 -6.07
C TYR A 111 13.85 -18.04 -5.03
N GLY A 112 15.08 -17.65 -4.76
CA GLY A 112 15.41 -16.53 -3.86
C GLY A 112 14.87 -15.18 -4.34
N ALA A 113 14.60 -15.04 -5.64
CA ALA A 113 13.98 -13.86 -6.24
C ALA A 113 12.45 -13.77 -6.00
N ASP A 114 11.83 -14.79 -5.40
CA ASP A 114 10.37 -14.88 -5.17
C ASP A 114 9.52 -14.86 -6.47
N ILE A 115 10.08 -15.28 -7.62
CA ILE A 115 9.37 -15.30 -8.91
C ILE A 115 8.21 -16.31 -8.91
N GLY A 116 8.24 -17.30 -8.01
CA GLY A 116 7.25 -18.36 -7.89
C GLY A 116 7.73 -19.69 -8.45
N THR A 117 7.41 -20.77 -7.72
CA THR A 117 7.95 -22.11 -7.99
C THR A 117 7.55 -22.67 -9.36
N ALA A 118 6.30 -22.49 -9.78
CA ALA A 118 5.81 -22.95 -11.08
C ALA A 118 6.53 -22.23 -12.23
N THR A 119 6.70 -20.91 -12.11
CA THR A 119 7.39 -20.07 -13.09
C THR A 119 8.84 -20.43 -13.20
N VAL A 120 9.53 -20.67 -12.07
CA VAL A 120 10.94 -21.09 -12.05
C VAL A 120 11.10 -22.47 -12.70
N SER A 121 10.26 -23.46 -12.37
CA SER A 121 10.34 -24.80 -12.96
C SER A 121 10.16 -24.78 -14.49
N GLU A 122 9.19 -24.00 -14.98
CA GLU A 122 8.98 -23.84 -16.43
C GLU A 122 10.16 -23.15 -17.09
N LEU A 123 10.70 -22.08 -16.48
CA LEU A 123 11.86 -21.36 -16.95
C LEU A 123 13.08 -22.29 -17.03
N MET A 124 13.38 -23.04 -15.96
CA MET A 124 14.52 -23.95 -15.90
C MET A 124 14.44 -25.04 -16.97
N THR A 125 13.26 -25.58 -17.25
CA THR A 125 13.05 -26.52 -18.35
C THR A 125 13.54 -25.93 -19.69
N GLN A 126 13.24 -24.67 -19.96
CA GLN A 126 13.67 -23.99 -21.18
C GLN A 126 15.17 -23.62 -21.14
N VAL A 127 15.70 -23.23 -19.98
CA VAL A 127 17.14 -22.94 -19.77
C VAL A 127 17.98 -24.19 -20.04
N HIS A 128 17.59 -25.35 -19.51
CA HIS A 128 18.26 -26.63 -19.77
C HIS A 128 18.34 -26.96 -21.27
N LYS A 129 17.27 -26.69 -22.01
CA LYS A 129 17.24 -26.89 -23.45
C LYS A 129 18.23 -25.95 -24.16
N LYS A 130 18.20 -24.65 -23.83
CA LYS A 130 19.10 -23.64 -24.42
C LYS A 130 20.59 -23.86 -24.07
N ALA A 131 20.87 -24.30 -22.83
CA ALA A 131 22.23 -24.60 -22.39
C ALA A 131 22.86 -25.76 -23.21
N LYS A 132 22.05 -26.79 -23.56
CA LYS A 132 22.49 -27.90 -24.43
C LYS A 132 22.82 -27.44 -25.88
N GLU A 133 22.20 -26.36 -26.32
CA GLU A 133 22.48 -25.74 -27.63
C GLU A 133 23.81 -24.93 -27.65
N GLY A 134 24.43 -24.71 -26.48
CA GLY A 134 25.84 -24.26 -26.36
C GLY A 134 26.10 -22.76 -26.38
N ASN A 135 25.09 -21.89 -26.39
CA ASN A 135 25.26 -20.43 -26.57
C ASN A 135 24.59 -19.55 -25.50
N LEU A 136 24.48 -20.02 -24.24
CA LEU A 136 23.85 -19.24 -23.22
C LEU A 136 24.87 -18.40 -22.42
N THR A 137 24.98 -17.13 -22.80
CA THR A 137 25.77 -16.11 -22.07
C THR A 137 24.90 -15.43 -21.03
N GLU A 138 25.50 -14.68 -20.09
CA GLU A 138 24.78 -13.89 -19.11
C GLU A 138 23.75 -12.92 -19.75
N ASP A 139 24.17 -12.19 -20.77
CA ASP A 139 23.31 -11.22 -21.47
C ASP A 139 22.17 -11.92 -22.23
N SER A 140 22.46 -13.02 -22.92
CA SER A 140 21.43 -13.79 -23.61
C SER A 140 20.45 -14.45 -22.66
N PHE A 141 20.89 -14.84 -21.45
CA PHE A 141 20.02 -15.32 -20.39
C PHE A 141 19.14 -14.21 -19.83
N LYS A 142 19.69 -13.03 -19.53
CA LYS A 142 18.91 -11.87 -19.07
C LYS A 142 17.83 -11.49 -20.08
N GLN A 143 18.18 -11.43 -21.36
CA GLN A 143 17.19 -11.16 -22.41
C GLN A 143 16.13 -12.25 -22.49
N PHE A 144 16.52 -13.51 -22.43
CA PHE A 144 15.60 -14.64 -22.44
C PHE A 144 14.65 -14.58 -21.23
N LEU A 145 15.18 -14.30 -20.03
CA LEU A 145 14.40 -14.16 -18.81
C LEU A 145 13.41 -12.99 -18.90
N PHE A 146 13.88 -11.84 -19.43
CA PHE A 146 13.02 -10.68 -19.67
C PHE A 146 11.84 -11.05 -20.58
N ASP A 147 12.12 -11.66 -21.74
CA ASP A 147 11.09 -12.04 -22.71
C ASP A 147 10.11 -13.08 -22.12
N PHE A 148 10.62 -14.04 -21.36
CA PHE A 148 9.83 -15.07 -20.70
C PHE A 148 8.87 -14.46 -19.65
N LEU A 149 9.36 -13.61 -18.75
CA LEU A 149 8.56 -12.96 -17.73
C LEU A 149 7.57 -11.97 -18.34
N LYS A 150 7.98 -11.21 -19.34
CA LYS A 150 7.13 -10.30 -20.09
C LYS A 150 5.97 -11.03 -20.77
N ALA A 151 6.22 -12.17 -21.40
CA ALA A 151 5.18 -13.00 -22.03
C ALA A 151 4.15 -13.50 -21.03
N LYS A 152 4.53 -13.71 -19.76
CA LYS A 152 3.60 -14.11 -18.71
C LYS A 152 2.79 -12.95 -18.13
N MET A 153 3.38 -11.77 -18.01
CA MET A 153 2.74 -10.61 -17.39
C MET A 153 1.86 -9.81 -18.35
N ASN A 154 2.29 -9.61 -19.59
CA ASN A 154 1.60 -8.73 -20.55
C ASN A 154 0.12 -9.09 -20.78
N PRO A 155 -0.27 -10.37 -21.01
CA PRO A 155 -1.68 -10.71 -21.25
C PRO A 155 -2.61 -10.40 -20.08
N ILE A 156 -2.03 -10.29 -18.87
CA ILE A 156 -2.75 -9.92 -17.66
C ILE A 156 -2.78 -8.41 -17.52
N GLN A 157 -1.65 -7.77 -17.78
CA GLN A 157 -1.48 -6.32 -17.65
C GLN A 157 -2.32 -5.52 -18.65
N GLU A 158 -2.58 -6.05 -19.84
CA GLU A 158 -3.46 -5.46 -20.85
C GLU A 158 -4.94 -5.34 -20.38
N LYS A 159 -5.32 -6.01 -19.28
CA LYS A 159 -6.66 -5.90 -18.68
C LYS A 159 -6.83 -4.69 -17.76
N VAL A 160 -5.79 -3.91 -17.55
CA VAL A 160 -5.87 -2.71 -16.72
C VAL A 160 -6.82 -1.68 -17.37
N ASP A 161 -7.69 -1.12 -16.56
CA ASP A 161 -8.48 0.04 -16.95
C ASP A 161 -7.58 1.29 -17.04
N HIS A 162 -7.23 1.68 -18.25
CA HIS A 162 -6.36 2.84 -18.49
C HIS A 162 -6.94 4.15 -17.95
N SER A 163 -8.25 4.21 -17.72
CA SER A 163 -8.90 5.38 -17.12
C SER A 163 -8.47 5.65 -15.68
N LEU A 164 -7.81 4.67 -15.01
CA LEU A 164 -7.19 4.89 -13.68
C LEU A 164 -5.96 5.79 -13.77
N TYR A 165 -5.29 5.83 -14.90
CA TYR A 165 -3.96 6.43 -15.05
C TYR A 165 -4.00 7.86 -15.59
N GLU A 166 -4.96 8.12 -16.47
CA GLU A 166 -5.07 9.38 -17.19
C GLU A 166 -6.47 9.95 -16.97
N PHE A 167 -6.50 11.09 -16.27
CA PHE A 167 -7.72 11.88 -16.23
C PHE A 167 -7.91 12.54 -17.58
N ASN A 168 -9.00 12.20 -18.25
CA ASN A 168 -9.39 12.84 -19.49
C ASN A 168 -10.60 13.75 -19.23
N VAL A 169 -10.46 15.03 -19.52
CA VAL A 169 -11.54 16.03 -19.35
C VAL A 169 -12.80 15.65 -20.13
N SER A 170 -12.69 14.86 -21.20
CA SER A 170 -13.85 14.35 -21.97
C SER A 170 -14.66 13.30 -21.21
N ASP A 171 -14.11 12.67 -20.18
CA ASP A 171 -14.79 11.66 -19.35
C ASP A 171 -15.56 12.28 -18.17
N THR A 172 -15.62 13.61 -18.09
CA THR A 172 -16.33 14.33 -17.03
C THR A 172 -17.83 14.03 -17.09
N GLY A 173 -18.38 13.59 -15.98
CA GLY A 173 -19.82 13.34 -15.84
C GLY A 173 -20.16 12.00 -15.17
N LYS A 174 -19.18 11.10 -14.99
CA LYS A 174 -19.34 9.88 -14.19
C LYS A 174 -18.25 9.81 -13.14
N THR A 175 -18.63 9.84 -11.88
CA THR A 175 -17.70 9.67 -10.76
C THR A 175 -17.12 8.26 -10.79
N LYS A 176 -15.80 8.14 -10.89
CA LYS A 176 -15.08 6.85 -10.77
C LYS A 176 -14.85 6.53 -9.29
N VAL A 177 -15.33 5.38 -8.85
CA VAL A 177 -15.23 4.94 -7.45
C VAL A 177 -14.11 3.91 -7.31
N ILE A 178 -13.09 4.25 -6.54
CA ILE A 178 -11.92 3.40 -6.29
C ILE A 178 -11.90 3.03 -4.80
N MET A 179 -12.01 1.76 -4.50
CA MET A 179 -11.89 1.23 -3.14
C MET A 179 -10.49 0.66 -2.93
N ILE A 180 -9.72 1.23 -1.99
CA ILE A 180 -8.36 0.79 -1.68
C ILE A 180 -8.41 -0.13 -0.47
N VAL A 181 -7.98 -1.38 -0.64
CA VAL A 181 -7.99 -2.42 0.39
C VAL A 181 -6.59 -2.95 0.66
N GLY A 182 -6.40 -3.69 1.76
CA GLY A 182 -5.14 -4.32 2.13
C GLY A 182 -4.87 -4.31 3.62
N VAL A 183 -3.83 -5.01 4.05
CA VAL A 183 -3.48 -5.14 5.47
C VAL A 183 -2.94 -3.84 6.06
N ASN A 184 -2.92 -3.76 7.39
CA ASN A 184 -2.28 -2.63 8.08
C ASN A 184 -0.77 -2.61 7.77
N GLY A 185 -0.23 -1.41 7.57
CA GLY A 185 1.18 -1.22 7.25
C GLY A 185 1.53 -1.40 5.77
N ALA A 186 0.62 -1.90 4.92
CA ALA A 186 0.88 -2.05 3.49
C ALA A 186 1.01 -0.71 2.73
N GLY A 187 0.68 0.42 3.35
CA GLY A 187 0.82 1.74 2.73
C GLY A 187 -0.45 2.29 2.09
N LYS A 188 -1.65 1.80 2.44
CA LYS A 188 -2.94 2.26 1.87
C LYS A 188 -3.11 3.77 1.93
N THR A 189 -3.09 4.35 3.13
CA THR A 189 -3.31 5.78 3.37
C THR A 189 -2.31 6.66 2.59
N THR A 190 -1.02 6.28 2.60
CA THR A 190 0.02 6.95 1.83
C THR A 190 -0.23 6.84 0.32
N THR A 191 -0.62 5.66 -0.16
CA THR A 191 -0.96 5.42 -1.58
C THR A 191 -2.14 6.27 -2.02
N ILE A 192 -3.19 6.36 -1.21
CA ILE A 192 -4.36 7.20 -1.49
C ILE A 192 -3.96 8.68 -1.61
N GLY A 193 -3.13 9.16 -0.66
CA GLY A 193 -2.62 10.52 -0.71
C GLY A 193 -1.82 10.83 -1.98
N LYS A 194 -0.94 9.92 -2.38
CA LYS A 194 -0.15 10.05 -3.63
C LYS A 194 -1.06 10.00 -4.86
N LEU A 195 -2.02 9.07 -4.89
CA LEU A 195 -2.96 8.93 -5.99
C LEU A 195 -3.86 10.17 -6.12
N ALA A 196 -4.41 10.67 -5.01
CA ALA A 196 -5.19 11.89 -4.99
C ALA A 196 -4.36 13.09 -5.50
N THR A 197 -3.10 13.21 -5.08
CA THR A 197 -2.18 14.25 -5.56
C THR A 197 -1.96 14.14 -7.06
N LYS A 198 -1.72 12.92 -7.59
CA LYS A 198 -1.49 12.68 -9.01
C LYS A 198 -2.72 13.07 -9.85
N LEU A 199 -3.91 12.62 -9.45
CA LEU A 199 -5.17 12.93 -10.15
C LEU A 199 -5.47 14.44 -10.10
N ARG A 200 -5.28 15.09 -8.95
CA ARG A 200 -5.45 16.53 -8.80
C ARG A 200 -4.48 17.34 -9.67
N THR A 201 -3.24 16.87 -9.81
CA THR A 201 -2.24 17.52 -10.70
C THR A 201 -2.63 17.42 -12.17
N GLN A 202 -3.39 16.38 -12.55
CA GLN A 202 -3.97 16.23 -13.88
C GLN A 202 -5.25 17.10 -14.08
N GLY A 203 -5.74 17.75 -13.04
CA GLY A 203 -6.93 18.61 -13.09
C GLY A 203 -8.23 17.94 -12.63
N ALA A 204 -8.18 16.66 -12.22
CA ALA A 204 -9.37 15.95 -11.73
C ALA A 204 -9.88 16.50 -10.40
N SER A 205 -11.17 16.49 -10.19
CA SER A 205 -11.81 16.69 -8.88
C SER A 205 -11.87 15.37 -8.11
N VAL A 206 -11.38 15.37 -6.84
CA VAL A 206 -11.24 14.15 -6.04
C VAL A 206 -11.90 14.31 -4.68
N VAL A 207 -12.75 13.35 -4.34
CA VAL A 207 -13.30 13.17 -2.99
C VAL A 207 -12.68 11.91 -2.37
N VAL A 208 -12.25 12.00 -1.12
CA VAL A 208 -11.65 10.89 -0.38
C VAL A 208 -12.50 10.55 0.84
N GLY A 209 -12.89 9.29 0.99
CA GLY A 209 -13.62 8.78 2.15
C GLY A 209 -12.69 8.08 3.14
N ALA A 210 -12.62 8.59 4.39
CA ALA A 210 -11.81 8.01 5.47
C ALA A 210 -12.57 6.89 6.19
N CYS A 211 -12.65 5.69 5.56
CA CYS A 211 -13.40 4.58 6.10
C CYS A 211 -12.60 3.74 7.13
N ASP A 212 -11.31 3.99 7.37
CA ASP A 212 -10.55 3.39 8.50
C ASP A 212 -10.85 4.17 9.81
N THR A 213 -12.11 4.13 10.24
CA THR A 213 -12.66 4.96 11.32
C THR A 213 -12.13 4.65 12.72
N PHE A 214 -11.44 3.53 12.89
CA PHE A 214 -10.87 3.10 14.17
C PHE A 214 -9.40 3.51 14.37
N ARG A 215 -8.82 4.24 13.41
CA ARG A 215 -7.43 4.70 13.47
C ARG A 215 -7.34 6.21 13.30
N ALA A 216 -7.61 6.94 14.40
CA ALA A 216 -7.60 8.40 14.40
C ALA A 216 -6.33 8.99 13.75
N ALA A 217 -5.13 8.47 14.09
CA ALA A 217 -3.88 8.92 13.51
C ALA A 217 -3.80 8.68 11.98
N ALA A 218 -4.41 7.62 11.44
CA ALA A 218 -4.46 7.38 10.00
C ALA A 218 -5.41 8.38 9.31
N VAL A 219 -6.54 8.69 9.95
CA VAL A 219 -7.48 9.71 9.46
C VAL A 219 -6.81 11.09 9.41
N ASP A 220 -6.08 11.47 10.47
CA ASP A 220 -5.34 12.75 10.50
C ASP A 220 -4.22 12.78 9.45
N GLN A 221 -3.49 11.68 9.26
CA GLN A 221 -2.51 11.57 8.19
C GLN A 221 -3.14 11.73 6.81
N LEU A 222 -4.29 11.11 6.59
CA LEU A 222 -5.04 11.22 5.33
C LEU A 222 -5.51 12.66 5.09
N GLN A 223 -5.94 13.38 6.15
CA GLN A 223 -6.31 14.78 6.05
C GLN A 223 -5.16 15.63 5.52
N VAL A 224 -3.94 15.45 6.06
CA VAL A 224 -2.75 16.18 5.60
C VAL A 224 -2.48 15.92 4.11
N TRP A 225 -2.67 14.70 3.63
CA TRP A 225 -2.53 14.38 2.22
C TRP A 225 -3.61 15.06 1.36
N CYS A 226 -4.87 15.02 1.80
CA CYS A 226 -5.98 15.64 1.10
C CYS A 226 -5.81 17.17 1.00
N ASP A 227 -5.40 17.82 2.11
CA ASP A 227 -5.15 19.26 2.14
C ASP A 227 -4.05 19.67 1.16
N ARG A 228 -2.95 18.90 1.13
CA ARG A 228 -1.83 19.15 0.19
C ARG A 228 -2.23 18.92 -1.27
N ALA A 229 -3.06 17.91 -1.53
CA ALA A 229 -3.54 17.60 -2.87
C ALA A 229 -4.66 18.54 -3.32
N GLY A 230 -5.33 19.24 -2.42
CA GLY A 230 -6.55 20.00 -2.70
C GLY A 230 -7.75 19.06 -3.00
N ALA A 231 -7.79 17.88 -2.35
CA ALA A 231 -8.88 16.93 -2.43
C ALA A 231 -9.87 17.14 -1.28
N THR A 232 -11.16 16.92 -1.52
CA THR A 232 -12.19 16.98 -0.47
C THR A 232 -12.17 15.69 0.34
N MET A 233 -12.05 15.77 1.67
CA MET A 233 -12.10 14.59 2.54
C MET A 233 -13.45 14.50 3.27
N ILE A 234 -14.04 13.33 3.26
CA ILE A 234 -15.23 12.98 4.06
C ILE A 234 -14.78 12.03 5.17
N ARG A 235 -15.04 12.47 6.41
CA ARG A 235 -14.71 11.72 7.63
C ARG A 235 -15.88 11.74 8.60
N ALA A 236 -15.92 10.77 9.50
CA ALA A 236 -16.87 10.72 10.61
C ALA A 236 -16.14 10.65 11.96
N LYS A 237 -16.90 10.64 13.06
CA LYS A 237 -16.34 10.45 14.41
C LYS A 237 -15.64 9.08 14.49
N GLU A 238 -14.63 8.99 15.33
CA GLU A 238 -13.94 7.74 15.62
C GLU A 238 -14.93 6.62 15.99
N GLY A 239 -14.72 5.42 15.45
CA GLY A 239 -15.59 4.26 15.67
C GLY A 239 -16.94 4.30 14.92
N SER A 240 -17.18 5.29 14.05
CA SER A 240 -18.34 5.30 13.17
C SER A 240 -18.33 4.11 12.22
N ASN A 241 -19.50 3.74 11.70
CA ASN A 241 -19.64 2.63 10.75
C ASN A 241 -18.89 2.95 9.43
N PRO A 242 -17.82 2.18 9.05
CA PRO A 242 -17.04 2.41 7.86
C PRO A 242 -17.84 2.48 6.57
N SER A 243 -18.84 1.57 6.40
CA SER A 243 -19.70 1.56 5.22
C SER A 243 -20.62 2.80 5.12
N GLY A 244 -20.97 3.43 6.26
CA GLY A 244 -21.67 4.71 6.28
C GLY A 244 -20.80 5.84 5.75
N VAL A 245 -19.54 5.90 6.21
CA VAL A 245 -18.58 6.91 5.72
C VAL A 245 -18.34 6.75 4.21
N GLY A 246 -18.23 5.52 3.72
CA GLY A 246 -18.09 5.24 2.29
C GLY A 246 -19.32 5.70 1.49
N TYR A 247 -20.53 5.48 2.02
CA TYR A 247 -21.76 5.97 1.42
C TYR A 247 -21.78 7.50 1.35
N ASP A 248 -21.48 8.17 2.46
CA ASP A 248 -21.47 9.64 2.55
C ASP A 248 -20.41 10.25 1.60
N ALA A 249 -19.24 9.60 1.48
CA ALA A 249 -18.20 10.03 0.56
C ALA A 249 -18.64 9.93 -0.91
N LEU A 250 -19.26 8.81 -1.30
CA LEU A 250 -19.78 8.65 -2.65
C LEU A 250 -20.93 9.61 -2.91
N GLN A 251 -21.85 9.80 -1.96
CA GLN A 251 -22.95 10.76 -2.10
C GLN A 251 -22.42 12.18 -2.27
N ALA A 252 -21.40 12.57 -1.49
CA ALA A 252 -20.76 13.88 -1.63
C ALA A 252 -20.07 14.02 -3.01
N ALA A 253 -19.38 12.97 -3.47
CA ALA A 253 -18.73 12.98 -4.79
C ALA A 253 -19.75 13.15 -5.93
N LEU A 254 -20.87 12.43 -5.88
CA LEU A 254 -21.96 12.54 -6.86
C LEU A 254 -22.60 13.94 -6.85
N ASN A 255 -22.87 14.48 -5.65
CA ASN A 255 -23.45 15.81 -5.48
C ASN A 255 -22.53 16.92 -6.03
N GLN A 256 -21.21 16.77 -5.84
CA GLN A 256 -20.18 17.69 -6.31
C GLN A 256 -19.80 17.44 -7.78
N LYS A 257 -20.34 16.38 -8.41
CA LYS A 257 -19.91 15.89 -9.73
C LYS A 257 -18.40 15.70 -9.80
N ALA A 258 -17.82 15.14 -8.71
CA ALA A 258 -16.40 14.87 -8.66
C ALA A 258 -16.04 13.73 -9.63
N ASP A 259 -14.84 13.83 -10.24
CA ASP A 259 -14.35 12.84 -11.18
C ASP A 259 -13.98 11.52 -10.50
N TYR A 260 -13.47 11.61 -9.28
CA TYR A 260 -13.06 10.43 -8.49
C TYR A 260 -13.59 10.46 -7.06
N CYS A 261 -14.00 9.27 -6.59
CA CYS A 261 -14.24 8.98 -5.18
C CYS A 261 -13.31 7.85 -4.75
N ILE A 262 -12.35 8.15 -3.85
CA ILE A 262 -11.36 7.17 -3.36
C ILE A 262 -11.66 6.84 -1.91
N LEU A 263 -11.77 5.55 -1.56
CA LEU A 263 -12.11 5.09 -0.22
C LEU A 263 -10.90 4.44 0.45
N ASP A 264 -10.47 5.00 1.59
CA ASP A 264 -9.48 4.39 2.49
C ASP A 264 -10.19 3.42 3.43
N THR A 265 -9.80 2.16 3.45
CA THR A 265 -10.46 1.12 4.24
C THR A 265 -9.59 0.61 5.38
N ALA A 266 -10.20 0.03 6.40
CA ALA A 266 -9.51 -0.68 7.46
C ALA A 266 -8.67 -1.84 6.90
N GLY A 267 -7.63 -2.24 7.66
CA GLY A 267 -6.75 -3.35 7.29
C GLY A 267 -6.40 -4.27 8.46
N ARG A 268 -7.26 -4.35 9.48
CA ARG A 268 -7.00 -5.11 10.71
C ARG A 268 -7.23 -6.60 10.50
N LEU A 269 -6.16 -7.37 10.38
CA LEU A 269 -6.20 -8.82 10.19
C LEU A 269 -6.46 -9.64 11.48
N HIS A 270 -6.49 -9.01 12.66
CA HIS A 270 -6.62 -9.73 13.93
C HIS A 270 -7.98 -10.45 14.10
N THR A 271 -8.97 -10.06 13.29
CA THR A 271 -10.26 -10.74 13.14
C THR A 271 -10.57 -10.77 11.64
N LYS A 272 -9.93 -11.70 10.92
CA LYS A 272 -10.00 -11.77 9.46
C LYS A 272 -11.44 -11.79 8.93
N GLU A 273 -12.30 -12.61 9.53
CA GLU A 273 -13.70 -12.77 9.13
C GLU A 273 -14.44 -11.43 9.22
N ASN A 274 -14.31 -10.72 10.33
CA ASN A 274 -14.98 -9.42 10.53
C ASN A 274 -14.52 -8.36 9.53
N LEU A 275 -13.22 -8.34 9.17
CA LEU A 275 -12.70 -7.39 8.18
C LEU A 275 -13.29 -7.68 6.78
N MET A 276 -13.30 -8.93 6.36
CA MET A 276 -13.83 -9.31 5.04
C MET A 276 -15.33 -9.02 4.93
N GLU A 277 -16.09 -9.29 5.99
CA GLU A 277 -17.52 -8.93 6.06
C GLU A 277 -17.74 -7.42 6.01
N GLU A 278 -16.93 -6.63 6.74
CA GLU A 278 -17.00 -5.16 6.73
C GLU A 278 -16.71 -4.60 5.34
N LEU A 279 -15.66 -5.10 4.68
CA LEU A 279 -15.31 -4.67 3.33
C LEU A 279 -16.37 -5.06 2.30
N ALA A 280 -16.91 -6.28 2.39
CA ALA A 280 -18.01 -6.74 1.54
C ALA A 280 -19.28 -5.91 1.75
N LYS A 281 -19.60 -5.56 3.01
CA LYS A 281 -20.69 -4.66 3.35
C LYS A 281 -20.48 -3.27 2.76
N SER A 282 -19.27 -2.73 2.86
CA SER A 282 -18.91 -1.43 2.28
C SER A 282 -19.10 -1.44 0.76
N LYS A 283 -18.58 -2.47 0.06
CA LYS A 283 -18.80 -2.69 -1.38
C LYS A 283 -20.30 -2.68 -1.73
N ASN A 284 -21.13 -3.40 -0.95
CA ASN A 284 -22.57 -3.52 -1.24
C ASN A 284 -23.36 -2.23 -0.95
N VAL A 285 -22.91 -1.44 0.03
CA VAL A 285 -23.59 -0.17 0.37
C VAL A 285 -23.39 0.87 -0.74
N LEU A 286 -22.22 0.90 -1.39
CA LEU A 286 -21.96 1.80 -2.52
C LEU A 286 -22.90 1.55 -3.70
N LYS A 287 -23.28 0.30 -3.97
CA LYS A 287 -24.19 -0.10 -5.02
C LYS A 287 -25.61 0.49 -4.89
N LYS A 288 -25.97 1.00 -3.71
CA LYS A 288 -27.25 1.68 -3.50
C LYS A 288 -27.30 3.07 -4.16
N LEU A 289 -26.12 3.71 -4.32
CA LEU A 289 -25.99 5.00 -5.00
C LEU A 289 -25.66 4.84 -6.48
N ASP A 290 -24.76 3.89 -6.77
CA ASP A 290 -24.37 3.54 -8.13
C ASP A 290 -24.25 2.00 -8.21
N PRO A 291 -25.14 1.32 -8.97
CA PRO A 291 -25.13 -0.15 -9.09
C PRO A 291 -23.81 -0.71 -9.62
N THR A 292 -22.99 0.10 -10.30
CA THR A 292 -21.70 -0.30 -10.87
C THR A 292 -20.53 -0.06 -9.91
N ALA A 293 -20.76 0.71 -8.81
CA ALA A 293 -19.72 1.00 -7.81
C ALA A 293 -19.45 -0.19 -6.88
N PRO A 294 -18.23 -0.31 -6.38
CA PRO A 294 -17.02 0.40 -6.79
C PRO A 294 -16.54 -0.06 -8.16
N HIS A 295 -16.09 0.88 -9.01
CA HIS A 295 -15.60 0.57 -10.36
C HIS A 295 -14.25 -0.15 -10.30
N GLN A 296 -13.45 0.17 -9.29
CA GLN A 296 -12.16 -0.45 -9.04
C GLN A 296 -12.00 -0.82 -7.56
N ILE A 297 -11.50 -2.02 -7.31
CA ILE A 297 -11.07 -2.48 -5.97
C ILE A 297 -9.61 -2.88 -6.09
N LEU A 298 -8.73 -2.01 -5.56
CA LEU A 298 -7.29 -2.18 -5.67
C LEU A 298 -6.70 -2.63 -4.33
N LEU A 299 -5.99 -3.75 -4.35
CA LEU A 299 -5.28 -4.27 -3.19
C LEU A 299 -3.87 -3.69 -3.13
N VAL A 300 -3.55 -3.03 -2.01
CA VAL A 300 -2.20 -2.55 -1.73
C VAL A 300 -1.38 -3.67 -1.10
N ILE A 301 -0.27 -4.02 -1.75
CA ILE A 301 0.66 -5.07 -1.37
C ILE A 301 2.01 -4.44 -1.02
N ASP A 302 2.54 -4.81 0.15
CA ASP A 302 3.90 -4.49 0.55
C ASP A 302 4.87 -5.51 -0.07
N ALA A 303 5.75 -5.05 -0.96
CA ALA A 303 6.73 -5.89 -1.66
C ALA A 303 7.69 -6.65 -0.72
N ILE A 304 7.89 -6.14 0.51
CA ILE A 304 8.76 -6.78 1.51
C ILE A 304 8.19 -8.13 1.96
N THR A 305 6.87 -8.31 1.90
CA THR A 305 6.20 -9.50 2.41
C THR A 305 6.35 -10.74 1.53
N GLY A 306 6.81 -10.59 0.27
CA GLY A 306 7.09 -11.70 -0.65
C GLY A 306 5.88 -12.64 -0.83
N GLN A 307 6.10 -13.94 -0.75
CA GLN A 307 5.05 -14.97 -0.94
C GLN A 307 3.89 -14.90 0.08
N ASN A 308 4.08 -14.27 1.24
CA ASN A 308 2.98 -14.07 2.19
C ASN A 308 1.92 -13.10 1.63
N ALA A 309 2.32 -12.17 0.76
CA ALA A 309 1.41 -11.26 0.09
C ALA A 309 0.42 -12.00 -0.83
N LEU A 310 0.86 -13.08 -1.47
CA LEU A 310 0.02 -13.89 -2.34
C LEU A 310 -1.19 -14.45 -1.60
N ARG A 311 -0.96 -15.12 -0.45
CA ARG A 311 -2.06 -15.69 0.36
C ARG A 311 -3.06 -14.65 0.82
N GLN A 312 -2.56 -13.46 1.19
CA GLN A 312 -3.44 -12.34 1.54
C GLN A 312 -4.27 -11.90 0.33
N ALA A 313 -3.62 -11.76 -0.82
CA ALA A 313 -4.28 -11.32 -2.03
C ALA A 313 -5.36 -12.31 -2.52
N GLU A 314 -5.13 -13.61 -2.38
CA GLU A 314 -6.12 -14.65 -2.65
C GLU A 314 -7.38 -14.48 -1.78
N GLU A 315 -7.22 -14.26 -0.47
CA GLU A 315 -8.34 -14.06 0.46
C GLU A 315 -9.16 -12.80 0.11
N PHE A 316 -8.46 -11.67 -0.16
CA PHE A 316 -9.12 -10.45 -0.58
C PHE A 316 -9.84 -10.63 -1.92
N HIS A 317 -9.21 -11.30 -2.89
CA HIS A 317 -9.78 -11.51 -4.21
C HIS A 317 -11.04 -12.39 -4.14
N LYS A 318 -11.01 -13.47 -3.37
CA LYS A 318 -12.15 -14.38 -3.17
C LYS A 318 -13.39 -13.65 -2.60
N THR A 319 -13.18 -12.64 -1.74
CA THR A 319 -14.28 -11.94 -1.06
C THR A 319 -14.76 -10.71 -1.82
N LEU A 320 -13.84 -9.98 -2.47
CA LEU A 320 -14.12 -8.66 -2.99
C LEU A 320 -14.12 -8.56 -4.51
N ASP A 321 -13.69 -9.59 -5.24
CA ASP A 321 -13.48 -9.55 -6.69
C ASP A 321 -12.55 -8.41 -7.06
N LEU A 322 -11.30 -8.46 -6.58
CA LEU A 322 -10.30 -7.42 -6.86
C LEU A 322 -10.17 -7.17 -8.36
N THR A 323 -9.99 -5.92 -8.74
CA THR A 323 -9.79 -5.52 -10.14
C THR A 323 -8.32 -5.26 -10.49
N GLY A 324 -7.47 -5.06 -9.48
CA GLY A 324 -6.06 -4.82 -9.68
C GLY A 324 -5.27 -4.71 -8.37
N LEU A 325 -3.97 -4.53 -8.51
CA LEU A 325 -2.99 -4.49 -7.42
C LEU A 325 -2.23 -3.17 -7.42
N ILE A 326 -1.75 -2.76 -6.26
CA ILE A 326 -0.78 -1.67 -6.09
C ILE A 326 0.39 -2.21 -5.28
N PHE A 327 1.58 -2.22 -5.87
CA PHE A 327 2.80 -2.62 -5.18
C PHE A 327 3.45 -1.41 -4.52
N THR A 328 3.81 -1.55 -3.24
CA THR A 328 4.45 -0.49 -2.44
C THR A 328 5.73 -0.98 -1.81
N LYS A 329 6.57 -0.03 -1.36
CA LYS A 329 7.83 -0.29 -0.64
C LYS A 329 8.82 -1.17 -1.42
N CYS A 330 8.81 -1.06 -2.73
CA CYS A 330 9.73 -1.81 -3.59
C CYS A 330 11.20 -1.41 -3.34
N ASP A 331 11.43 -0.18 -2.85
CA ASP A 331 12.74 0.38 -2.48
C ASP A 331 13.38 -0.31 -1.27
N GLY A 332 12.60 -0.90 -0.38
CA GLY A 332 13.09 -1.66 0.77
C GLY A 332 13.19 -3.18 0.56
N SER A 333 12.77 -3.68 -0.59
CA SER A 333 12.57 -5.12 -0.82
C SER A 333 13.71 -5.76 -1.61
N SER A 334 14.15 -6.94 -1.17
CA SER A 334 14.92 -7.89 -1.98
C SER A 334 14.03 -8.87 -2.76
N LYS A 335 12.71 -8.80 -2.56
CA LYS A 335 11.70 -9.75 -3.03
C LYS A 335 10.80 -9.17 -4.12
N ALA A 336 11.28 -8.18 -4.86
CA ALA A 336 10.49 -7.54 -5.90
C ALA A 336 9.99 -8.54 -6.98
N GLY A 337 10.68 -9.65 -7.21
CA GLY A 337 10.23 -10.71 -8.13
C GLY A 337 8.86 -11.31 -7.78
N SER A 338 8.40 -11.17 -6.52
CA SER A 338 7.07 -11.63 -6.09
C SER A 338 5.91 -11.01 -6.89
N ALA A 339 6.11 -9.82 -7.48
CA ALA A 339 5.12 -9.21 -8.36
C ALA A 339 4.76 -10.14 -9.55
N VAL A 340 5.75 -10.84 -10.11
CA VAL A 340 5.53 -11.78 -11.21
C VAL A 340 4.64 -12.93 -10.76
N SER A 341 4.99 -13.59 -9.63
CA SER A 341 4.22 -14.73 -9.13
C SER A 341 2.79 -14.36 -8.75
N ILE A 342 2.60 -13.19 -8.13
CA ILE A 342 1.28 -12.73 -7.71
C ILE A 342 0.39 -12.43 -8.93
N VAL A 343 0.93 -11.70 -9.93
CA VAL A 343 0.21 -11.42 -11.18
C VAL A 343 -0.16 -12.72 -11.89
N GLU A 344 0.78 -13.66 -11.99
CA GLU A 344 0.55 -14.92 -12.71
C GLU A 344 -0.49 -15.81 -12.01
N GLN A 345 -0.45 -15.90 -10.69
CA GLN A 345 -1.36 -16.76 -9.94
C GLN A 345 -2.76 -16.18 -9.79
N LEU A 346 -2.87 -14.89 -9.50
CA LEU A 346 -4.16 -14.23 -9.31
C LEU A 346 -4.81 -13.78 -10.62
N LYS A 347 -4.04 -13.71 -11.72
CA LYS A 347 -4.48 -13.15 -13.00
C LYS A 347 -5.03 -11.72 -12.89
N LEU A 348 -4.50 -10.96 -11.91
CA LEU A 348 -4.83 -9.57 -11.64
C LEU A 348 -3.69 -8.66 -12.11
N PRO A 349 -4.00 -7.55 -12.81
CA PRO A 349 -3.00 -6.60 -13.25
C PRO A 349 -2.50 -5.73 -12.07
N ILE A 350 -1.29 -5.20 -12.21
CA ILE A 350 -0.75 -4.18 -11.32
C ILE A 350 -1.10 -2.81 -11.90
N ALA A 351 -1.85 -2.01 -11.14
CA ALA A 351 -2.20 -0.66 -11.53
C ALA A 351 -1.05 0.33 -11.30
N TYR A 352 -0.48 0.31 -10.10
CA TYR A 352 0.57 1.25 -9.69
C TYR A 352 1.69 0.55 -8.95
N ILE A 353 2.88 1.16 -9.02
CA ILE A 353 4.05 0.76 -8.24
C ILE A 353 4.62 1.95 -7.46
N GLY A 354 4.94 1.73 -6.18
CA GLY A 354 5.52 2.72 -5.27
C GLY A 354 6.95 2.34 -4.88
N VAL A 355 7.87 3.30 -5.06
CA VAL A 355 9.32 3.11 -4.89
C VAL A 355 9.94 4.14 -3.94
N GLY A 356 9.17 4.68 -3.02
CA GLY A 356 9.62 5.68 -2.03
C GLY A 356 8.44 6.39 -1.37
N GLU A 357 8.69 7.53 -0.71
CA GLU A 357 7.72 8.20 0.16
C GLU A 357 7.02 9.40 -0.47
N THR A 358 7.57 10.03 -1.50
CA THR A 358 6.99 11.22 -2.13
C THR A 358 5.87 10.88 -3.11
N ALA A 359 5.04 11.85 -3.49
CA ALA A 359 4.00 11.67 -4.49
C ALA A 359 4.57 11.23 -5.85
N ALA A 360 5.78 11.70 -6.20
CA ALA A 360 6.47 11.33 -7.43
C ALA A 360 7.00 9.88 -7.44
N ASP A 361 7.01 9.20 -6.28
CA ASP A 361 7.46 7.83 -6.14
C ASP A 361 6.33 6.79 -6.34
N LEU A 362 5.14 7.21 -6.72
CA LEU A 362 4.05 6.35 -7.16
C LEU A 362 3.75 6.62 -8.64
N ASP A 363 3.86 5.61 -9.46
CA ASP A 363 3.47 5.73 -10.87
C ASP A 363 2.82 4.47 -11.41
N VAL A 364 2.30 4.58 -12.62
CA VAL A 364 1.70 3.50 -13.39
C VAL A 364 2.72 2.36 -13.55
N PHE A 365 2.26 1.15 -13.31
CA PHE A 365 3.08 -0.02 -13.53
C PHE A 365 3.23 -0.33 -15.02
N LYS A 366 4.47 -0.41 -15.49
CA LYS A 366 4.82 -0.83 -16.84
C LYS A 366 5.71 -2.06 -16.76
N VAL A 367 5.30 -3.15 -17.40
CA VAL A 367 6.02 -4.43 -17.36
C VAL A 367 7.48 -4.27 -17.82
N ASP A 368 7.68 -3.58 -18.93
CA ASP A 368 9.01 -3.40 -19.52
C ASP A 368 9.94 -2.63 -18.58
N ASP A 369 9.49 -1.48 -18.06
CA ASP A 369 10.28 -0.64 -17.17
C ASP A 369 10.61 -1.40 -15.86
N TYR A 370 9.64 -2.14 -15.33
CA TYR A 370 9.82 -2.93 -14.13
C TYR A 370 10.81 -4.08 -14.32
N LEU A 371 10.67 -4.88 -15.38
CA LEU A 371 11.56 -6.00 -15.65
C LEU A 371 12.98 -5.53 -16.00
N LYS A 372 13.13 -4.47 -16.77
CA LYS A 372 14.44 -3.86 -17.04
C LYS A 372 15.12 -3.39 -15.75
N ALA A 373 14.39 -2.68 -14.88
CA ALA A 373 14.92 -2.21 -13.60
C ALA A 373 15.32 -3.38 -12.68
N LEU A 374 14.49 -4.44 -12.65
CA LEU A 374 14.71 -5.64 -11.83
C LEU A 374 15.95 -6.42 -12.31
N LEU A 375 16.10 -6.62 -13.62
CA LEU A 375 17.17 -7.42 -14.23
C LEU A 375 18.47 -6.62 -14.48
N GLY A 376 18.43 -5.30 -14.27
CA GLY A 376 19.56 -4.41 -14.50
C GLY A 376 19.87 -4.21 -16.00
N MET A 377 18.83 -4.20 -16.83
CA MET A 377 18.90 -3.92 -18.26
C MET A 377 18.67 -2.42 -18.55
N GLU A 378 19.20 -1.93 -19.65
CA GLU A 378 19.00 -0.53 -20.11
C GLU A 378 17.67 -0.32 -20.86
#